data_fb285e3e696c0610c951574adfa2bb51
#
_entry.id   fb285e3e696c0610c951574adfa2bb51
#
_cell.length_a   1.000
_cell.length_b   1.000
_cell.length_c   1.000
_cell.angle_alpha   90.00
_cell.angle_beta   90.00
_cell.angle_gamma   90.00
#
_symmetry.space_group_name_H-M   'P 1'
#
loop_
_entity.id
_entity.type
_entity.pdbx_description
1 polymer ?
#
loop_
_entity_poly.entity_id
_entity_poly.type
_entity_poly.pdbx_seq_one_letter_code
_entity_poly.pdbx_strand_id
1 'polypeptide(L)'
;FEILMLVFAPQREVLRERVSSRLKQMFAAGMVGEADAVVRSALAAGLDWHTLPALTGIGTSEFFDAYASTGLLPAELNTEQLASVEQSIITNTMQLVKRQMTWFRNSSAKQPFTKTVDPSYEHELIAALARDFMQVRVQ
;
A
#
# COMPACT_ATOMS: atom_id res chain seq x y z
N PHE A 1 -17.47 20.13 -14.22
CA PHE A 1 -16.51 20.29 -13.12
C PHE A 1 -15.10 20.15 -13.66
N GLU A 2 -14.21 21.01 -13.19
CA GLU A 2 -12.79 20.94 -13.50
C GLU A 2 -12.05 20.48 -12.26
N ILE A 3 -11.08 19.58 -12.44
CA ILE A 3 -10.39 18.90 -11.34
C ILE A 3 -8.90 19.20 -11.45
N LEU A 4 -8.32 19.75 -10.38
CA LEU A 4 -6.88 19.77 -10.17
C LEU A 4 -6.47 18.45 -9.49
N MET A 5 -5.65 17.66 -10.18
CA MET A 5 -5.08 16.44 -9.61
C MET A 5 -3.63 16.69 -9.20
N LEU A 6 -3.33 16.52 -7.92
CA LEU A 6 -1.97 16.55 -7.39
C LEU A 6 -1.50 15.13 -7.13
N VAL A 7 -0.45 14.71 -7.84
CA VAL A 7 0.12 13.37 -7.72
C VAL A 7 1.41 13.46 -6.92
N PHE A 8 1.43 12.87 -5.72
CA PHE A 8 2.63 12.75 -4.90
C PHE A 8 3.48 11.58 -5.41
N ALA A 9 4.69 11.88 -5.87
CA ALA A 9 5.60 10.91 -6.45
C ALA A 9 6.96 10.91 -5.72
N PRO A 10 7.04 10.34 -4.50
CA PRO A 10 8.29 10.23 -3.77
C PRO A 10 9.28 9.33 -4.52
N GLN A 11 10.57 9.54 -4.29
CA GLN A 11 11.60 8.64 -4.79
C GLN A 11 11.36 7.22 -4.29
N ARG A 12 11.63 6.24 -5.15
CA ARG A 12 11.31 4.83 -4.88
C ARG A 12 12.00 4.30 -3.63
N GLU A 13 13.24 4.71 -3.42
CA GLU A 13 14.07 4.32 -2.28
C GLU A 13 13.47 4.84 -0.96
N VAL A 14 13.11 6.13 -0.93
CA VAL A 14 12.44 6.76 0.21
C VAL A 14 11.12 6.08 0.55
N LEU A 15 10.34 5.74 -0.50
CA LEU A 15 9.07 5.04 -0.30
C LEU A 15 9.28 3.63 0.25
N ARG A 16 10.29 2.90 -0.26
CA ARG A 16 10.63 1.56 0.25
C ARG A 16 11.04 1.59 1.71
N GLU A 17 11.85 2.57 2.12
CA GLU A 17 12.25 2.75 3.52
C GLU A 17 11.05 3.03 4.42
N ARG A 18 10.13 3.91 3.99
CA ARG A 18 8.90 4.21 4.72
C ARG A 18 8.00 2.98 4.87
N VAL A 19 7.84 2.19 3.80
CA VAL A 19 7.07 0.94 3.82
C VAL A 19 7.70 -0.05 4.79
N SER A 20 9.02 -0.26 4.73
CA SER A 20 9.72 -1.17 5.62
C SER A 20 9.63 -0.72 7.09
N SER A 21 9.85 0.57 7.37
CA SER A 21 9.73 1.11 8.72
C SER A 21 8.32 0.96 9.29
N ARG A 22 7.30 1.29 8.50
CA ARG A 22 5.90 1.12 8.90
C ARG A 22 5.56 -0.34 9.17
N LEU A 23 6.01 -1.24 8.33
CA LEU A 23 5.74 -2.68 8.48
C LEU A 23 6.35 -3.22 9.77
N LYS A 24 7.59 -2.84 10.10
CA LYS A 24 8.22 -3.20 11.38
C LYS A 24 7.41 -2.71 12.59
N GLN A 25 6.85 -1.50 12.51
CA GLN A 25 5.96 -0.98 13.56
C GLN A 25 4.67 -1.81 13.67
N MET A 26 4.08 -2.22 12.54
CA MET A 26 2.88 -3.06 12.53
C MET A 26 3.16 -4.44 13.12
N PHE A 27 4.28 -5.07 12.79
CA PHE A 27 4.69 -6.34 13.41
C PHE A 27 4.86 -6.20 14.92
N ALA A 28 5.54 -5.14 15.37
CA ALA A 28 5.71 -4.86 16.80
C ALA A 28 4.38 -4.54 17.52
N ALA A 29 3.41 -3.98 16.81
CA ALA A 29 2.07 -3.67 17.33
C ALA A 29 1.11 -4.87 17.38
N GLY A 30 1.53 -6.05 16.88
CA GLY A 30 0.74 -7.27 17.00
C GLY A 30 0.10 -7.78 15.70
N MET A 31 0.56 -7.32 14.54
CA MET A 31 0.05 -7.73 13.23
C MET A 31 -0.01 -9.26 13.05
N VAL A 32 0.99 -9.99 13.59
CA VAL A 32 1.02 -11.47 13.50
C VAL A 32 -0.17 -12.09 14.24
N GLY A 33 -0.51 -11.58 15.43
CA GLY A 33 -1.66 -12.06 16.21
C GLY A 33 -3.00 -11.76 15.54
N GLU A 34 -3.12 -10.58 14.91
CA GLU A 34 -4.31 -10.22 14.12
C GLU A 34 -4.45 -11.15 12.90
N ALA A 35 -3.36 -11.39 12.17
CA ALA A 35 -3.34 -12.30 11.04
C ALA A 35 -3.69 -13.73 11.44
N ASP A 36 -3.18 -14.21 12.59
CA ASP A 36 -3.50 -15.54 13.12
C ASP A 36 -5.00 -15.69 13.39
N ALA A 37 -5.62 -14.71 14.01
CA ALA A 37 -7.06 -14.71 14.27
C ALA A 37 -7.89 -14.74 12.97
N VAL A 38 -7.46 -13.98 11.94
CA VAL A 38 -8.12 -13.94 10.64
C VAL A 38 -7.99 -15.28 9.91
N VAL A 39 -6.77 -15.84 9.85
CA VAL A 39 -6.54 -17.15 9.20
C VAL A 39 -7.33 -18.25 9.88
N ARG A 40 -7.30 -18.34 11.21
CA ARG A 40 -8.11 -19.34 11.97
C ARG A 40 -9.60 -19.19 11.69
N SER A 41 -10.11 -17.97 11.70
CA SER A 41 -11.54 -17.72 11.46
C SER A 41 -11.96 -18.13 10.05
N ALA A 42 -11.15 -17.81 9.05
CA ALA A 42 -11.41 -18.19 7.66
C ALA A 42 -11.41 -19.72 7.48
N LEU A 43 -10.43 -20.41 8.06
CA LEU A 43 -10.33 -21.87 8.03
C LEU A 43 -11.52 -22.54 8.74
N ALA A 44 -11.89 -22.06 9.92
CA ALA A 44 -13.02 -22.58 10.69
C ALA A 44 -14.35 -22.42 9.96
N ALA A 45 -14.48 -21.35 9.18
CA ALA A 45 -15.66 -21.07 8.36
C ALA A 45 -15.64 -21.79 6.98
N GLY A 46 -14.56 -22.51 6.65
CA GLY A 46 -14.40 -23.18 5.35
C GLY A 46 -14.35 -22.22 4.18
N LEU A 47 -13.85 -20.99 4.39
CA LEU A 47 -13.81 -19.95 3.35
C LEU A 47 -12.64 -20.20 2.39
N ASP A 48 -12.90 -20.05 1.11
CA ASP A 48 -11.84 -19.92 0.10
C ASP A 48 -11.35 -18.46 0.07
N TRP A 49 -10.22 -18.21 0.75
CA TRP A 49 -9.66 -16.85 0.86
C TRP A 49 -9.25 -16.23 -0.48
N HIS A 50 -8.98 -17.03 -1.51
CA HIS A 50 -8.65 -16.52 -2.85
C HIS A 50 -9.82 -15.80 -3.52
N THR A 51 -11.05 -16.11 -3.11
CA THR A 51 -12.26 -15.51 -3.68
C THR A 51 -12.76 -14.29 -2.92
N LEU A 52 -12.19 -13.99 -1.74
CA LEU A 52 -12.64 -12.93 -0.86
C LEU A 52 -11.71 -11.71 -0.94
N PRO A 53 -12.15 -10.58 -1.55
CA PRO A 53 -11.31 -9.39 -1.71
C PRO A 53 -10.70 -8.87 -0.41
N ALA A 54 -11.39 -9.02 0.73
CA ALA A 54 -10.89 -8.62 2.04
C ALA A 54 -9.66 -9.43 2.51
N LEU A 55 -9.53 -10.68 2.06
CA LEU A 55 -8.46 -11.60 2.44
C LEU A 55 -7.31 -11.64 1.43
N THR A 56 -7.53 -11.12 0.20
CA THR A 56 -6.50 -11.02 -0.85
C THR A 56 -5.72 -9.71 -0.81
N GLY A 57 -5.98 -8.85 0.18
CA GLY A 57 -5.24 -7.60 0.38
C GLY A 57 -3.81 -7.84 0.83
N ILE A 58 -2.88 -6.95 0.39
CA ILE A 58 -1.49 -6.95 0.83
C ILE A 58 -1.44 -6.79 2.36
N GLY A 59 -0.66 -7.62 3.02
CA GLY A 59 -0.57 -7.69 4.49
C GLY A 59 -1.42 -8.80 5.08
N THR A 60 -2.38 -9.35 4.33
CA THR A 60 -3.20 -10.50 4.76
C THR A 60 -2.91 -11.71 3.88
N SER A 61 -2.91 -11.54 2.57
CA SER A 61 -2.67 -12.62 1.61
C SER A 61 -1.35 -13.35 1.86
N GLU A 62 -0.29 -12.65 2.25
CA GLU A 62 1.02 -13.25 2.48
C GLU A 62 1.03 -14.21 3.68
N PHE A 63 0.18 -13.99 4.68
CA PHE A 63 0.00 -14.93 5.77
C PHE A 63 -0.79 -16.18 5.35
N PHE A 64 -1.79 -16.02 4.48
CA PHE A 64 -2.49 -17.18 3.89
C PHE A 64 -1.57 -17.98 2.97
N ASP A 65 -0.72 -17.33 2.18
CA ASP A 65 0.28 -18.00 1.33
C ASP A 65 1.31 -18.74 2.17
N ALA A 66 1.73 -18.17 3.30
CA ALA A 66 2.61 -18.84 4.26
C ALA A 66 1.93 -20.07 4.87
N TYR A 67 0.67 -19.97 5.27
CA TYR A 67 -0.11 -21.10 5.74
C TYR A 67 -0.25 -22.20 4.66
N ALA A 68 -0.60 -21.82 3.44
CA ALA A 68 -0.76 -22.78 2.33
C ALA A 68 0.53 -23.54 2.02
N SER A 69 1.70 -22.89 2.19
CA SER A 69 3.01 -23.49 1.90
C SER A 69 3.58 -24.32 3.04
N THR A 70 3.27 -23.98 4.30
CA THR A 70 3.88 -24.60 5.49
C THR A 70 2.92 -25.43 6.33
N GLY A 71 1.62 -25.20 6.23
CA GLY A 71 0.59 -25.72 7.13
C GLY A 71 0.59 -25.09 8.52
N LEU A 72 1.46 -24.09 8.76
CA LEU A 72 1.61 -23.41 10.04
C LEU A 72 0.76 -22.14 10.09
N LEU A 73 0.09 -21.93 11.21
CA LEU A 73 -0.64 -20.68 11.46
C LEU A 73 0.33 -19.52 11.70
N PRO A 74 -0.08 -18.26 11.46
CA PRO A 74 0.80 -17.11 11.61
C PRO A 74 1.55 -17.02 12.93
N ALA A 75 0.92 -17.38 14.06
CA ALA A 75 1.55 -17.39 15.37
C ALA A 75 2.56 -18.55 15.57
N GLU A 76 2.56 -19.55 14.70
CA GLU A 76 3.45 -20.72 14.75
C GLU A 76 4.69 -20.54 13.86
N LEU A 77 4.73 -19.48 13.03
CA LEU A 77 5.84 -19.19 12.14
C LEU A 77 7.08 -18.80 12.95
N ASN A 78 8.23 -19.35 12.57
CA ASN A 78 9.51 -18.97 13.16
C ASN A 78 10.01 -17.62 12.59
N THR A 79 11.12 -17.11 13.15
CA THR A 79 11.70 -15.81 12.76
C THR A 79 12.04 -15.71 11.27
N GLU A 80 12.58 -16.78 10.68
CA GLU A 80 12.95 -16.79 9.25
C GLU A 80 11.71 -16.76 8.35
N GLN A 81 10.70 -17.54 8.71
CA GLN A 81 9.42 -17.56 7.99
C GLN A 81 8.69 -16.22 8.09
N LEU A 82 8.68 -15.59 9.28
CA LEU A 82 8.14 -14.24 9.46
C LEU A 82 8.91 -13.18 8.64
N ALA A 83 10.23 -13.29 8.58
CA ALA A 83 11.04 -12.40 7.73
C ALA A 83 10.73 -12.57 6.24
N SER A 84 10.42 -13.81 5.80
CA SER A 84 9.97 -14.09 4.43
C SER A 84 8.61 -13.44 4.14
N VAL A 85 7.65 -13.53 5.08
CA VAL A 85 6.35 -12.86 4.97
C VAL A 85 6.53 -11.34 4.90
N GLU A 86 7.35 -10.76 5.79
CA GLU A 86 7.67 -9.33 5.79
C GLU A 86 8.22 -8.89 4.41
N GLN A 87 9.19 -9.63 3.88
CA GLN A 87 9.78 -9.32 2.57
C GLN A 87 8.77 -9.43 1.43
N SER A 88 7.85 -10.39 1.49
CA SER A 88 6.77 -10.56 0.51
C SER A 88 5.80 -9.37 0.53
N ILE A 89 5.39 -8.92 1.73
CA ILE A 89 4.53 -7.74 1.90
C ILE A 89 5.20 -6.49 1.32
N ILE A 90 6.50 -6.26 1.61
CA ILE A 90 7.26 -5.14 1.04
C ILE A 90 7.28 -5.23 -0.49
N THR A 91 7.56 -6.39 -1.03
CA THR A 91 7.64 -6.62 -2.49
C THR A 91 6.31 -6.34 -3.17
N ASN A 92 5.21 -6.87 -2.64
CA ASN A 92 3.87 -6.69 -3.19
C ASN A 92 3.40 -5.23 -3.07
N THR A 93 3.72 -4.56 -1.96
CA THR A 93 3.47 -3.13 -1.78
C THR A 93 4.20 -2.31 -2.85
N MET A 94 5.48 -2.60 -3.10
CA MET A 94 6.27 -1.88 -4.12
C MET A 94 5.80 -2.17 -5.55
N GLN A 95 5.23 -3.36 -5.81
CA GLN A 95 4.58 -3.66 -7.08
C GLN A 95 3.27 -2.87 -7.24
N LEU A 96 2.47 -2.74 -6.17
CA LEU A 96 1.27 -1.90 -6.18
C LEU A 96 1.62 -0.44 -6.48
N VAL A 97 2.65 0.10 -5.83
CA VAL A 97 3.19 1.45 -6.11
C VAL A 97 3.53 1.62 -7.59
N LYS A 98 4.25 0.66 -8.18
CA LYS A 98 4.59 0.70 -9.61
C LYS A 98 3.35 0.77 -10.49
N ARG A 99 2.31 -0.02 -10.18
CA ARG A 99 1.02 0.00 -10.93
C ARG A 99 0.32 1.35 -10.76
N GLN A 100 0.24 1.88 -9.54
CA GLN A 100 -0.36 3.18 -9.27
C GLN A 100 0.36 4.31 -10.02
N MET A 101 1.69 4.35 -9.98
CA MET A 101 2.48 5.36 -10.70
C MET A 101 2.31 5.27 -12.21
N THR A 102 2.20 4.06 -12.76
CA THR A 102 1.91 3.85 -14.19
C THR A 102 0.51 4.35 -14.54
N TRP A 103 -0.48 4.06 -13.69
CA TRP A 103 -1.84 4.54 -13.88
C TRP A 103 -1.91 6.07 -13.83
N PHE A 104 -1.31 6.71 -12.82
CA PHE A 104 -1.26 8.17 -12.71
C PHE A 104 -0.59 8.81 -13.92
N ARG A 105 0.54 8.27 -14.39
CA ARG A 105 1.23 8.77 -15.58
C ARG A 105 0.36 8.71 -16.84
N ASN A 106 -0.34 7.60 -17.03
CA ASN A 106 -1.21 7.42 -18.18
C ASN A 106 -2.52 8.24 -18.08
N SER A 107 -3.04 8.42 -16.86
CA SER A 107 -4.24 9.20 -16.60
C SER A 107 -3.96 10.70 -16.64
N SER A 108 -2.79 11.15 -16.18
CA SER A 108 -2.39 12.55 -16.22
C SER A 108 -2.24 13.09 -17.63
N ALA A 109 -1.82 12.24 -18.59
CA ALA A 109 -1.76 12.63 -20.00
C ALA A 109 -3.14 12.98 -20.61
N LYS A 110 -4.22 12.55 -19.96
CA LYS A 110 -5.62 12.81 -20.39
C LYS A 110 -6.31 13.93 -19.63
N GLN A 111 -5.68 14.44 -18.55
CA GLN A 111 -6.27 15.47 -17.69
C GLN A 111 -5.40 16.73 -17.70
N PRO A 112 -5.91 17.86 -18.24
CA PRO A 112 -5.12 19.06 -18.48
C PRO A 112 -4.57 19.73 -17.21
N PHE A 113 -5.08 19.38 -16.03
CA PHE A 113 -4.71 20.00 -14.75
C PHE A 113 -4.05 19.03 -13.77
N THR A 114 -3.26 18.08 -14.26
CA THR A 114 -2.48 17.20 -13.39
C THR A 114 -1.10 17.81 -13.14
N LYS A 115 -0.73 17.92 -11.87
CA LYS A 115 0.61 18.32 -11.42
C LYS A 115 1.22 17.19 -10.59
N THR A 116 2.43 16.78 -10.95
CA THR A 116 3.23 15.88 -10.11
C THR A 116 3.99 16.70 -9.10
N VAL A 117 3.88 16.34 -7.83
CA VAL A 117 4.47 17.05 -6.70
C VAL A 117 5.41 16.09 -5.97
N ASP A 118 6.64 16.54 -5.71
CA ASP A 118 7.53 15.85 -4.78
C ASP A 118 7.00 16.07 -3.35
N PRO A 119 6.82 15.03 -2.53
CA PRO A 119 6.32 15.18 -1.16
C PRO A 119 7.29 15.88 -0.21
N SER A 120 8.50 16.20 -0.64
CA SER A 120 9.42 17.09 0.09
C SER A 120 9.05 18.58 -0.05
N TYR A 121 8.14 18.92 -0.97
CA TYR A 121 7.65 20.30 -1.08
C TYR A 121 6.80 20.67 0.13
N GLU A 122 7.07 21.86 0.64
CA GLU A 122 6.36 22.47 1.75
C GLU A 122 4.86 22.65 1.43
N HIS A 123 4.01 22.60 2.45
CA HIS A 123 2.56 22.80 2.33
C HIS A 123 2.19 24.09 1.59
N GLU A 124 3.04 25.11 1.67
CA GLU A 124 2.85 26.40 1.01
C GLU A 124 2.82 26.30 -0.53
N LEU A 125 3.66 25.44 -1.13
CA LEU A 125 3.65 25.26 -2.59
C LEU A 125 2.35 24.56 -3.05
N ILE A 126 1.86 23.58 -2.29
CA ILE A 126 0.60 22.89 -2.58
C ILE A 126 -0.56 23.90 -2.50
N ALA A 127 -0.56 24.74 -1.46
CA ALA A 127 -1.55 25.79 -1.30
C ALA A 127 -1.46 26.85 -2.40
N ALA A 128 -0.26 27.20 -2.87
CA ALA A 128 -0.06 28.10 -3.99
C ALA A 128 -0.62 27.53 -5.30
N LEU A 129 -0.30 26.27 -5.62
CA LEU A 129 -0.85 25.57 -6.80
C LEU A 129 -2.38 25.52 -6.79
N ALA A 130 -2.98 25.29 -5.61
CA ALA A 130 -4.43 25.29 -5.46
C ALA A 130 -5.02 26.70 -5.67
N ARG A 131 -4.40 27.74 -5.11
CA ARG A 131 -4.82 29.13 -5.31
C ARG A 131 -4.73 29.56 -6.77
N ASP A 132 -3.61 29.27 -7.44
CA ASP A 132 -3.40 29.60 -8.84
C ASP A 132 -4.46 28.91 -9.72
N PHE A 133 -4.78 27.65 -9.44
CA PHE A 133 -5.84 26.94 -10.15
C PHE A 133 -7.21 27.62 -9.98
N MET A 134 -7.52 28.13 -8.79
CA MET A 134 -8.78 28.85 -8.55
C MET A 134 -8.80 30.24 -9.18
N GLN A 135 -7.68 30.98 -9.17
CA GLN A 135 -7.62 32.38 -9.68
C GLN A 135 -7.69 32.47 -11.20
N VAL A 136 -7.09 31.54 -11.94
CA VAL A 136 -7.10 31.54 -13.42
C VAL A 136 -8.53 31.42 -13.99
N ARG A 137 -9.55 31.18 -13.14
CA ARG A 137 -10.92 30.84 -13.57
C ARG A 137 -12.01 31.78 -13.07
N VAL A 138 -11.64 32.84 -12.39
CA VAL A 138 -12.58 33.89 -11.98
C VAL A 138 -12.61 35.04 -13.01
N GLN A 139 -11.84 34.93 -14.07
CA GLN A 139 -11.87 35.83 -15.24
C GLN A 139 -12.59 35.14 -16.42
#